data_c6320c9c83c61df29e6348824c2d1e94
#
_entry.id   c6320c9c83c61df29e6348824c2d1e94
#
_cell.length_a   1.000
_cell.length_b   1.000
_cell.length_c   1.000
_cell.angle_alpha   90.00
_cell.angle_beta   90.00
_cell.angle_gamma   90.00
#
_symmetry.space_group_name_H-M   'P 1'
#
loop_
_entity.id
_entity.type
_entity.pdbx_description
1 polymer ?
#
loop_
_entity_poly.entity_id
_entity_poly.type
_entity_poly.pdbx_seq_one_letter_code
_entity_poly.pdbx_strand_id
1 'polypeptide(L)'
;MLATALLLLAIGPAPLDTPTALRPILDTASIVSVAVAAPLDTPVVRRRAIQYSDQYYKRLTIHRYGSYLMLPLFAGEYALGQNLINDANPPGWMKPTHLGVALGIGGLFTVNTVTGAMNLWESRDDPSNRGLRITHTVLMLASDAGFAITGALTPQKHSFDFAEIQASRNRHRNWAIGSMALSTAGTALMWFVKH
;
A
#
# COMPACT_ATOMS: atom_id res chain seq x y z
N MET A 1 -17.52 -19.17 16.13
CA MET A 1 -16.96 -18.64 17.38
C MET A 1 -15.47 -18.47 17.17
N LEU A 2 -15.01 -17.26 16.86
CA LEU A 2 -13.58 -16.91 16.73
C LEU A 2 -13.35 -15.70 17.60
N ALA A 3 -12.57 -15.89 18.66
CA ALA A 3 -12.22 -14.88 19.62
C ALA A 3 -11.23 -13.88 19.00
N THR A 4 -11.62 -12.61 19.00
CA THR A 4 -10.77 -11.48 18.62
C THR A 4 -9.92 -11.12 19.83
N ALA A 5 -8.62 -11.42 19.80
CA ALA A 5 -7.67 -10.96 20.80
C ALA A 5 -7.24 -9.52 20.45
N LEU A 6 -7.80 -8.55 21.17
CA LEU A 6 -7.39 -7.16 21.16
C LEU A 6 -6.25 -7.00 22.19
N LEU A 7 -5.03 -6.78 21.71
CA LEU A 7 -3.87 -6.50 22.58
C LEU A 7 -3.85 -5.01 22.92
N LEU A 8 -4.38 -4.64 24.10
CA LEU A 8 -4.24 -3.30 24.67
C LEU A 8 -2.84 -3.18 25.32
N LEU A 9 -1.97 -2.35 24.75
CA LEU A 9 -0.75 -1.91 25.42
C LEU A 9 -1.09 -0.78 26.38
N ALA A 10 -1.09 -1.07 27.69
CA ALA A 10 -1.22 -0.07 28.74
C ALA A 10 0.13 0.65 28.92
N ILE A 11 0.21 1.93 28.56
CA ILE A 11 1.31 2.84 28.90
C ILE A 11 0.93 3.50 30.22
N GLY A 12 1.61 3.10 31.30
CA GLY A 12 1.47 3.74 32.61
C GLY A 12 2.22 5.08 32.66
N PRO A 13 1.75 6.05 33.46
CA PRO A 13 2.37 7.36 33.55
C PRO A 13 3.66 7.29 34.43
N ALA A 14 4.72 7.95 33.94
CA ALA A 14 5.97 8.14 34.67
C ALA A 14 5.79 9.16 35.84
N PRO A 15 6.45 9.00 36.95
CA PRO A 15 6.35 9.95 38.05
C PRO A 15 7.08 11.26 37.76
N LEU A 16 6.41 12.37 38.11
CA LEU A 16 6.93 13.73 38.07
C LEU A 16 7.88 13.93 39.25
N ASP A 17 9.17 14.13 38.97
CA ASP A 17 10.13 14.59 39.95
C ASP A 17 10.00 16.10 40.16
N THR A 18 9.84 16.50 41.41
CA THR A 18 9.73 17.87 41.92
C THR A 18 11.05 18.64 41.80
N PRO A 19 11.04 19.92 41.43
CA PRO A 19 12.26 20.71 41.34
C PRO A 19 12.73 21.18 42.71
N THR A 20 13.94 20.82 43.05
CA THR A 20 14.66 21.28 44.26
C THR A 20 15.22 22.68 44.04
N ALA A 21 15.03 23.48 45.06
CA ALA A 21 15.27 24.90 45.24
C ALA A 21 16.53 25.52 44.63
N LEU A 22 16.35 26.74 44.13
CA LEU A 22 17.35 27.74 43.80
C LEU A 22 18.27 28.06 45.00
N ARG A 23 19.58 28.04 44.76
CA ARG A 23 20.56 28.82 45.54
C ARG A 23 21.23 29.85 44.61
N PRO A 24 21.25 31.14 44.93
CA PRO A 24 22.03 32.11 44.22
C PRO A 24 23.48 32.10 44.67
N ILE A 25 24.40 31.81 43.77
CA ILE A 25 25.81 32.11 43.98
C ILE A 25 26.15 33.28 43.04
N LEU A 26 26.23 34.47 43.60
CA LEU A 26 26.96 35.58 42.97
C LEU A 26 28.44 35.16 43.04
N ASP A 27 29.08 35.08 41.88
CA ASP A 27 30.53 35.25 41.83
C ASP A 27 30.97 35.83 40.51
N THR A 28 31.51 36.96 40.66
CA THR A 28 32.58 37.69 39.93
C THR A 28 32.75 37.46 38.46
N ALA A 29 32.51 38.54 37.73
CA ALA A 29 32.80 38.75 36.33
C ALA A 29 34.21 38.35 35.91
N SER A 30 34.30 37.31 35.08
CA SER A 30 35.40 37.15 34.15
C SER A 30 34.81 37.21 32.74
N ILE A 31 35.00 38.36 32.09
CA ILE A 31 34.65 38.55 30.69
C ILE A 31 35.66 37.72 29.88
N VAL A 32 35.36 36.44 29.67
CA VAL A 32 36.01 35.67 28.63
C VAL A 32 35.38 36.11 27.31
N SER A 33 36.07 36.92 26.56
CA SER A 33 35.74 37.18 25.15
C SER A 33 35.87 35.90 24.37
N VAL A 34 34.77 35.16 24.27
CA VAL A 34 34.67 34.06 23.31
C VAL A 34 34.63 34.69 21.94
N ALA A 35 35.76 34.68 21.24
CA ALA A 35 35.77 34.93 19.79
C ALA A 35 34.81 33.97 19.15
N VAL A 36 33.61 34.42 18.79
CA VAL A 36 32.69 33.68 17.96
C VAL A 36 33.40 33.52 16.62
N ALA A 37 34.00 32.32 16.44
CA ALA A 37 34.52 31.93 15.11
C ALA A 37 33.34 32.04 14.14
N ALA A 38 33.47 32.94 13.15
CA ALA A 38 32.49 33.04 12.07
C ALA A 38 32.25 31.61 11.53
N PRO A 39 30.98 31.20 11.30
CA PRO A 39 30.74 29.89 10.74
C PRO A 39 31.50 29.82 9.42
N LEU A 40 32.43 28.86 9.31
CA LEU A 40 33.04 28.49 8.04
C LEU A 40 31.89 28.24 7.07
N ASP A 41 31.80 29.07 6.03
CA ASP A 41 30.87 28.87 4.90
C ASP A 41 31.17 27.50 4.29
N THR A 42 30.62 26.46 4.91
CA THR A 42 30.59 25.15 4.26
C THR A 42 29.69 25.31 3.03
N PRO A 43 30.22 25.07 1.82
CA PRO A 43 29.44 25.21 0.62
C PRO A 43 28.20 24.31 0.75
N VAL A 44 27.04 24.93 0.87
CA VAL A 44 25.76 24.20 0.85
C VAL A 44 25.68 23.56 -0.54
N VAL A 45 26.03 22.28 -0.62
CA VAL A 45 25.85 21.49 -1.85
C VAL A 45 24.35 21.41 -2.10
N ARG A 46 23.84 22.34 -2.90
CA ARG A 46 22.44 22.33 -3.35
C ARG A 46 22.27 21.06 -4.17
N ARG A 47 21.46 20.13 -3.66
CA ARG A 47 21.08 18.93 -4.41
C ARG A 47 20.46 19.39 -5.72
N ARG A 48 21.00 18.89 -6.84
CA ARG A 48 20.47 19.17 -8.17
C ARG A 48 19.00 18.72 -8.20
N ALA A 49 18.09 19.61 -8.61
CA ALA A 49 16.68 19.23 -8.81
C ALA A 49 16.61 18.12 -9.88
N ILE A 50 15.98 17.02 -9.53
CA ILE A 50 15.76 15.92 -10.48
C ILE A 50 14.60 16.34 -11.38
N GLN A 51 14.85 16.37 -12.68
CA GLN A 51 13.85 16.67 -13.68
C GLN A 51 13.42 15.37 -14.36
N TYR A 52 12.13 15.06 -14.27
CA TYR A 52 11.53 13.91 -14.92
C TYR A 52 11.09 14.25 -16.35
N SER A 53 11.01 13.23 -17.21
CA SER A 53 10.53 13.39 -18.58
C SER A 53 9.02 13.63 -18.66
N ASP A 54 8.55 14.22 -19.77
CA ASP A 54 7.11 14.35 -20.03
C ASP A 54 6.40 12.98 -20.05
N GLN A 55 7.10 11.93 -20.47
CA GLN A 55 6.57 10.58 -20.48
C GLN A 55 6.37 10.03 -19.06
N TYR A 56 7.20 10.40 -18.10
CA TYR A 56 7.00 10.08 -16.70
C TYR A 56 5.66 10.61 -16.19
N TYR A 57 5.37 11.86 -16.45
CA TYR A 57 4.12 12.49 -16.00
C TYR A 57 2.89 11.89 -16.69
N LYS A 58 2.97 11.54 -17.97
CA LYS A 58 1.88 10.85 -18.70
C LYS A 58 1.63 9.47 -18.08
N ARG A 59 2.67 8.66 -17.87
CA ARG A 59 2.56 7.35 -17.21
C ARG A 59 2.01 7.46 -15.79
N LEU A 60 2.47 8.46 -15.02
CA LEU A 60 1.98 8.72 -13.67
C LEU A 60 0.48 9.04 -13.67
N THR A 61 0.02 9.80 -14.64
CA THR A 61 -1.40 10.14 -14.82
C THR A 61 -2.22 8.88 -15.11
N ILE A 62 -1.79 8.06 -16.08
CA ILE A 62 -2.45 6.79 -16.42
C ILE A 62 -2.49 5.87 -15.19
N HIS A 63 -1.36 5.68 -14.53
CA HIS A 63 -1.23 4.85 -13.33
C HIS A 63 -2.18 5.31 -12.21
N ARG A 64 -2.27 6.61 -11.97
CA ARG A 64 -3.14 7.20 -10.94
C ARG A 64 -4.62 6.97 -11.23
N TYR A 65 -5.07 7.26 -12.46
CA TYR A 65 -6.47 7.03 -12.84
C TYR A 65 -6.82 5.54 -12.86
N GLY A 66 -5.90 4.69 -13.33
CA GLY A 66 -6.05 3.24 -13.24
C GLY A 66 -6.23 2.77 -11.79
N SER A 67 -5.44 3.31 -10.85
CA SER A 67 -5.57 2.98 -9.42
C SER A 67 -6.90 3.44 -8.82
N TYR A 68 -7.46 4.58 -9.25
CA TYR A 68 -8.78 5.03 -8.79
C TYR A 68 -9.91 4.12 -9.27
N LEU A 69 -9.82 3.62 -10.51
CA LEU A 69 -10.81 2.71 -11.07
C LEU A 69 -10.80 1.32 -10.41
N MET A 70 -9.66 0.92 -9.83
CA MET A 70 -9.55 -0.38 -9.16
C MET A 70 -10.54 -0.56 -8.01
N LEU A 71 -10.71 0.44 -7.16
CA LEU A 71 -11.52 0.32 -5.95
C LEU A 71 -13.01 -0.01 -6.25
N PRO A 72 -13.71 0.72 -7.13
CA PRO A 72 -15.07 0.35 -7.50
C PRO A 72 -15.14 -1.00 -8.22
N LEU A 73 -14.14 -1.36 -9.03
CA LEU A 73 -14.09 -2.68 -9.65
C LEU A 73 -13.94 -3.79 -8.62
N PHE A 74 -13.09 -3.63 -7.61
CA PHE A 74 -12.95 -4.58 -6.50
C PHE A 74 -14.26 -4.73 -5.73
N ALA A 75 -14.95 -3.63 -5.44
CA ALA A 75 -16.24 -3.69 -4.74
C ALA A 75 -17.28 -4.47 -5.56
N GLY A 76 -17.37 -4.21 -6.86
CA GLY A 76 -18.27 -4.93 -7.77
C GLY A 76 -17.91 -6.42 -7.88
N GLU A 77 -16.62 -6.73 -8.07
CA GLU A 77 -16.13 -8.10 -8.18
C GLU A 77 -16.32 -8.90 -6.89
N TYR A 78 -16.07 -8.27 -5.75
CA TYR A 78 -16.34 -8.87 -4.44
C TYR A 78 -17.84 -9.19 -4.28
N ALA A 79 -18.73 -8.24 -4.62
CA ALA A 79 -20.18 -8.45 -4.53
C ALA A 79 -20.64 -9.59 -5.45
N LEU A 80 -20.17 -9.61 -6.71
CA LEU A 80 -20.49 -10.69 -7.65
C LEU A 80 -19.99 -12.04 -7.14
N GLY A 81 -18.74 -12.10 -6.68
CA GLY A 81 -18.13 -13.32 -6.16
C GLY A 81 -18.84 -13.88 -4.93
N GLN A 82 -19.24 -13.00 -3.96
CA GLN A 82 -19.99 -13.43 -2.77
C GLN A 82 -21.37 -13.97 -3.15
N ASN A 83 -22.07 -13.33 -4.07
CA ASN A 83 -23.37 -13.83 -4.54
C ASN A 83 -23.23 -15.20 -5.24
N LEU A 84 -22.20 -15.38 -6.07
CA LEU A 84 -21.94 -16.67 -6.74
C LEU A 84 -21.61 -17.81 -5.78
N ILE A 85 -21.09 -17.51 -4.59
CA ILE A 85 -20.81 -18.50 -3.54
C ILE A 85 -22.05 -18.81 -2.69
N ASN A 86 -22.83 -17.79 -2.35
CA ASN A 86 -23.93 -17.88 -1.41
C ASN A 86 -25.24 -18.33 -2.06
N ASP A 87 -25.42 -18.08 -3.36
CA ASP A 87 -26.64 -18.47 -4.08
C ASP A 87 -26.44 -19.84 -4.75
N ALA A 88 -27.31 -20.78 -4.43
CA ALA A 88 -27.30 -22.12 -5.05
C ALA A 88 -27.70 -22.08 -6.55
N ASN A 89 -28.49 -21.06 -6.94
CA ASN A 89 -28.98 -20.91 -8.31
C ASN A 89 -28.83 -19.45 -8.81
N PRO A 90 -27.60 -18.94 -8.92
CA PRO A 90 -27.35 -17.54 -9.30
C PRO A 90 -27.85 -17.26 -10.72
N PRO A 91 -28.38 -16.05 -10.99
CA PRO A 91 -28.78 -15.64 -12.32
C PRO A 91 -27.72 -15.88 -13.39
N GLY A 92 -28.14 -16.35 -14.57
CA GLY A 92 -27.21 -16.78 -15.65
C GLY A 92 -26.22 -15.72 -16.12
N TRP A 93 -26.56 -14.44 -15.99
CA TRP A 93 -25.67 -13.31 -16.34
C TRP A 93 -24.52 -13.10 -15.35
N MET A 94 -24.63 -13.58 -14.11
CA MET A 94 -23.70 -13.23 -13.04
C MET A 94 -22.31 -13.81 -13.25
N LYS A 95 -22.19 -15.07 -13.70
CA LYS A 95 -20.89 -15.72 -13.98
C LYS A 95 -20.12 -15.04 -15.09
N PRO A 96 -20.72 -14.76 -16.28
CA PRO A 96 -19.99 -14.05 -17.33
C PRO A 96 -19.62 -12.61 -16.92
N THR A 97 -20.45 -11.93 -16.14
CA THR A 97 -20.13 -10.59 -15.61
C THR A 97 -18.94 -10.65 -14.64
N HIS A 98 -18.92 -11.59 -13.68
CA HIS A 98 -17.79 -11.82 -12.79
C HIS A 98 -16.49 -12.06 -13.59
N LEU A 99 -16.53 -12.94 -14.60
CA LEU A 99 -15.37 -13.16 -15.46
C LEU A 99 -14.95 -11.89 -16.22
N GLY A 100 -15.91 -11.13 -16.77
CA GLY A 100 -15.63 -9.89 -17.48
C GLY A 100 -14.98 -8.82 -16.60
N VAL A 101 -15.49 -8.64 -15.38
CA VAL A 101 -14.91 -7.71 -14.39
C VAL A 101 -13.51 -8.18 -13.97
N ALA A 102 -13.33 -9.49 -13.70
CA ALA A 102 -12.02 -10.05 -13.36
C ALA A 102 -10.97 -9.82 -14.45
N LEU A 103 -11.33 -10.02 -15.72
CA LEU A 103 -10.46 -9.73 -16.89
C LEU A 103 -10.16 -8.23 -17.00
N GLY A 104 -11.15 -7.38 -16.75
CA GLY A 104 -10.96 -5.92 -16.70
C GLY A 104 -9.98 -5.50 -15.61
N ILE A 105 -10.09 -6.08 -14.41
CA ILE A 105 -9.15 -5.89 -13.30
C ILE A 105 -7.75 -6.34 -13.73
N GLY A 106 -7.60 -7.53 -14.30
CA GLY A 106 -6.30 -8.06 -14.76
C GLY A 106 -5.64 -7.15 -15.81
N GLY A 107 -6.42 -6.67 -16.79
CA GLY A 107 -5.92 -5.72 -17.79
C GLY A 107 -5.46 -4.40 -17.18
N LEU A 108 -6.25 -3.85 -16.27
CA LEU A 108 -5.93 -2.59 -15.59
C LEU A 108 -4.70 -2.74 -14.66
N PHE A 109 -4.56 -3.88 -13.98
CA PHE A 109 -3.36 -4.22 -13.20
C PHE A 109 -2.13 -4.28 -14.10
N THR A 110 -2.20 -4.92 -15.25
CA THR A 110 -1.10 -5.00 -16.20
C THR A 110 -0.63 -3.60 -16.63
N VAL A 111 -1.56 -2.71 -16.98
CA VAL A 111 -1.25 -1.31 -17.32
C VAL A 111 -0.59 -0.58 -16.15
N ASN A 112 -1.13 -0.76 -14.94
CA ASN A 112 -0.58 -0.11 -13.74
C ASN A 112 0.82 -0.64 -13.38
N THR A 113 1.05 -1.95 -13.47
CA THR A 113 2.35 -2.56 -13.19
C THR A 113 3.40 -2.09 -14.20
N VAL A 114 3.09 -2.04 -15.49
CA VAL A 114 4.00 -1.55 -16.52
C VAL A 114 4.33 -0.07 -16.30
N THR A 115 3.31 0.77 -16.14
CA THR A 115 3.53 2.21 -15.95
C THR A 115 4.24 2.52 -14.64
N GLY A 116 3.93 1.78 -13.58
CA GLY A 116 4.59 1.88 -12.27
C GLY A 116 6.06 1.47 -12.33
N ALA A 117 6.37 0.35 -12.97
CA ALA A 117 7.75 -0.14 -13.14
C ALA A 117 8.60 0.85 -13.95
N MET A 118 8.07 1.39 -15.05
CA MET A 118 8.77 2.40 -15.85
C MET A 118 9.02 3.68 -15.06
N ASN A 119 8.06 4.14 -14.25
CA ASN A 119 8.22 5.33 -13.42
C ASN A 119 9.21 5.08 -12.26
N LEU A 120 9.18 3.89 -11.66
CA LEU A 120 10.15 3.50 -10.64
C LEU A 120 11.57 3.49 -11.20
N TRP A 121 11.74 2.95 -12.40
CA TRP A 121 13.04 2.93 -13.10
C TRP A 121 13.57 4.34 -13.38
N GLU A 122 12.72 5.24 -13.91
CA GLU A 122 13.12 6.61 -14.20
C GLU A 122 13.43 7.40 -12.92
N SER A 123 12.73 7.10 -11.81
CA SER A 123 12.94 7.75 -10.51
C SER A 123 13.96 7.05 -9.59
N ARG A 124 14.74 6.07 -10.09
CA ARG A 124 15.63 5.24 -9.26
C ARG A 124 16.69 6.05 -8.51
N ASP A 125 17.15 7.16 -9.09
CA ASP A 125 18.19 8.03 -8.54
C ASP A 125 17.64 9.13 -7.63
N ASP A 126 16.29 9.23 -7.51
CA ASP A 126 15.64 10.15 -6.61
C ASP A 126 15.52 9.54 -5.20
N PRO A 127 16.22 10.10 -4.19
CA PRO A 127 16.15 9.63 -2.82
C PRO A 127 14.81 9.98 -2.15
N SER A 128 14.02 10.92 -2.71
CA SER A 128 12.77 11.40 -2.11
C SER A 128 11.75 10.25 -2.07
N ASN A 129 11.25 9.94 -0.88
CA ASN A 129 10.23 8.91 -0.66
C ASN A 129 10.58 7.52 -1.26
N ARG A 130 11.89 7.21 -1.42
CA ARG A 130 12.34 5.94 -2.02
C ARG A 130 11.77 4.72 -1.30
N GLY A 131 11.80 4.73 0.03
CA GLY A 131 11.24 3.64 0.83
C GLY A 131 9.75 3.44 0.56
N LEU A 132 8.98 4.52 0.50
CA LEU A 132 7.56 4.49 0.19
C LEU A 132 7.27 3.89 -1.19
N ARG A 133 8.02 4.32 -2.23
CA ARG A 133 7.88 3.78 -3.59
C ARG A 133 8.19 2.28 -3.66
N ILE A 134 9.26 1.84 -2.97
CA ILE A 134 9.64 0.42 -2.93
C ILE A 134 8.57 -0.40 -2.20
N THR A 135 8.10 0.06 -1.03
CA THR A 135 7.05 -0.63 -0.27
C THR A 135 5.77 -0.75 -1.08
N HIS A 136 5.34 0.34 -1.73
CA HIS A 136 4.20 0.31 -2.64
C HIS A 136 4.39 -0.74 -3.75
N THR A 137 5.55 -0.73 -4.41
CA THR A 137 5.85 -1.67 -5.49
C THR A 137 5.79 -3.13 -5.02
N VAL A 138 6.37 -3.43 -3.85
CA VAL A 138 6.34 -4.80 -3.29
C VAL A 138 4.91 -5.25 -3.00
N LEU A 139 4.08 -4.39 -2.40
CA LEU A 139 2.67 -4.68 -2.14
C LEU A 139 1.88 -4.94 -3.43
N MET A 140 2.12 -4.12 -4.46
CA MET A 140 1.44 -4.28 -5.76
C MET A 140 1.87 -5.55 -6.48
N LEU A 141 3.18 -5.89 -6.51
CA LEU A 141 3.66 -7.13 -7.11
C LEU A 141 3.16 -8.38 -6.36
N ALA A 142 3.08 -8.31 -5.02
CA ALA A 142 2.48 -9.38 -4.23
C ALA A 142 0.98 -9.55 -4.55
N SER A 143 0.27 -8.44 -4.75
CA SER A 143 -1.13 -8.45 -5.20
C SER A 143 -1.28 -9.03 -6.61
N ASP A 144 -0.41 -8.65 -7.57
CA ASP A 144 -0.38 -9.21 -8.93
C ASP A 144 -0.21 -10.74 -8.90
N ALA A 145 0.78 -11.22 -8.14
CA ALA A 145 1.00 -12.67 -7.97
C ALA A 145 -0.23 -13.36 -7.36
N GLY A 146 -0.87 -12.73 -6.35
CA GLY A 146 -2.08 -13.25 -5.74
C GLY A 146 -3.27 -13.32 -6.71
N PHE A 147 -3.45 -12.34 -7.59
CA PHE A 147 -4.47 -12.39 -8.64
C PHE A 147 -4.16 -13.45 -9.71
N ALA A 148 -2.90 -13.63 -10.09
CA ALA A 148 -2.50 -14.71 -10.99
C ALA A 148 -2.84 -16.08 -10.39
N ILE A 149 -2.55 -16.30 -9.10
CA ILE A 149 -2.94 -17.51 -8.35
C ILE A 149 -4.47 -17.64 -8.32
N THR A 150 -5.20 -16.57 -8.05
CA THR A 150 -6.67 -16.57 -8.06
C THR A 150 -7.22 -17.04 -9.39
N GLY A 151 -6.68 -16.54 -10.51
CA GLY A 151 -7.07 -16.99 -11.86
C GLY A 151 -6.75 -18.46 -12.12
N ALA A 152 -5.59 -18.95 -11.65
CA ALA A 152 -5.20 -20.34 -11.77
C ALA A 152 -6.05 -21.30 -10.90
N LEU A 153 -6.58 -20.81 -9.79
CA LEU A 153 -7.46 -21.55 -8.87
C LEU A 153 -8.95 -21.47 -9.27
N THR A 154 -9.26 -21.41 -10.55
CA THR A 154 -10.66 -21.44 -11.02
C THR A 154 -11.39 -22.65 -10.43
N PRO A 155 -12.56 -22.44 -9.79
CA PRO A 155 -13.26 -23.53 -9.11
C PRO A 155 -13.57 -24.73 -10.03
N GLN A 156 -13.20 -25.91 -9.59
CA GLN A 156 -13.42 -27.17 -10.32
C GLN A 156 -14.92 -27.44 -10.47
N LYS A 157 -15.37 -27.73 -11.69
CA LYS A 157 -16.78 -28.02 -12.01
C LYS A 157 -17.09 -29.50 -12.03
N HIS A 158 -16.07 -30.36 -11.96
CA HIS A 158 -16.18 -31.81 -12.27
C HIS A 158 -15.89 -32.75 -11.10
N SER A 159 -15.80 -32.21 -9.87
CA SER A 159 -15.74 -33.10 -8.71
C SER A 159 -17.15 -33.54 -8.28
N PHE A 160 -17.31 -34.81 -7.93
CA PHE A 160 -18.53 -35.32 -7.33
C PHE A 160 -18.54 -35.12 -5.80
N ASP A 161 -17.43 -34.67 -5.22
CA ASP A 161 -17.31 -34.37 -3.79
C ASP A 161 -17.65 -32.89 -3.51
N PHE A 162 -18.74 -32.68 -2.80
CA PHE A 162 -19.20 -31.36 -2.40
C PHE A 162 -18.17 -30.62 -1.53
N ALA A 163 -17.46 -31.34 -0.65
CA ALA A 163 -16.44 -30.75 0.23
C ALA A 163 -15.26 -30.23 -0.60
N GLU A 164 -14.85 -30.94 -1.64
CA GLU A 164 -13.79 -30.53 -2.55
C GLU A 164 -14.18 -29.27 -3.36
N ILE A 165 -15.42 -29.24 -3.87
CA ILE A 165 -15.95 -28.05 -4.57
C ILE A 165 -15.94 -26.82 -3.65
N GLN A 166 -16.41 -26.95 -2.41
CA GLN A 166 -16.40 -25.86 -1.44
C GLN A 166 -15.00 -25.43 -1.04
N ALA A 167 -14.09 -26.36 -0.84
CA ALA A 167 -12.68 -26.06 -0.56
C ALA A 167 -12.03 -25.27 -1.72
N SER A 168 -12.30 -25.66 -2.97
CA SER A 168 -11.82 -24.97 -4.18
C SER A 168 -12.37 -23.55 -4.28
N ARG A 169 -13.68 -23.34 -4.07
CA ARG A 169 -14.32 -22.02 -4.04
C ARG A 169 -13.73 -21.15 -2.95
N ASN A 170 -13.52 -21.68 -1.76
CA ASN A 170 -12.94 -20.95 -0.63
C ASN A 170 -11.48 -20.53 -0.89
N ARG A 171 -10.67 -21.41 -1.50
CA ARG A 171 -9.29 -21.06 -1.89
C ARG A 171 -9.27 -19.91 -2.89
N HIS A 172 -10.05 -20.01 -3.97
CA HIS A 172 -10.17 -18.95 -4.96
C HIS A 172 -10.57 -17.61 -4.31
N ARG A 173 -11.65 -17.61 -3.49
CA ARG A 173 -12.14 -16.42 -2.78
C ARG A 173 -11.08 -15.82 -1.86
N ASN A 174 -10.40 -16.64 -1.06
CA ASN A 174 -9.44 -16.15 -0.08
C ASN A 174 -8.22 -15.49 -0.75
N TRP A 175 -7.73 -16.08 -1.84
CA TRP A 175 -6.67 -15.45 -2.64
C TRP A 175 -7.13 -14.14 -3.28
N ALA A 176 -8.34 -14.10 -3.84
CA ALA A 176 -8.91 -12.87 -4.41
C ALA A 176 -9.00 -11.76 -3.35
N ILE A 177 -9.61 -12.05 -2.18
CA ILE A 177 -9.76 -11.05 -1.10
C ILE A 177 -8.40 -10.60 -0.56
N GLY A 178 -7.46 -11.53 -0.36
CA GLY A 178 -6.10 -11.19 0.07
C GLY A 178 -5.39 -10.25 -0.91
N SER A 179 -5.50 -10.53 -2.21
CA SER A 179 -4.92 -9.70 -3.27
C SER A 179 -5.56 -8.31 -3.35
N MET A 180 -6.90 -8.22 -3.27
CA MET A 180 -7.61 -6.94 -3.19
C MET A 180 -7.18 -6.13 -1.96
N ALA A 181 -7.03 -6.77 -0.80
CA ALA A 181 -6.60 -6.11 0.43
C ALA A 181 -5.16 -5.56 0.31
N LEU A 182 -4.22 -6.34 -0.24
CA LEU A 182 -2.84 -5.88 -0.48
C LEU A 182 -2.80 -4.69 -1.44
N SER A 183 -3.54 -4.76 -2.54
CA SER A 183 -3.62 -3.66 -3.51
C SER A 183 -4.23 -2.40 -2.90
N THR A 184 -5.32 -2.55 -2.13
CA THR A 184 -5.96 -1.43 -1.44
C THR A 184 -5.01 -0.80 -0.43
N ALA A 185 -4.28 -1.60 0.36
CA ALA A 185 -3.27 -1.12 1.29
C ALA A 185 -2.13 -0.38 0.57
N GLY A 186 -1.63 -0.91 -0.53
CA GLY A 186 -0.62 -0.26 -1.36
C GLY A 186 -1.09 1.07 -1.94
N THR A 187 -2.34 1.15 -2.39
CA THR A 187 -2.95 2.40 -2.89
C THR A 187 -3.12 3.42 -1.76
N ALA A 188 -3.65 2.99 -0.62
CA ALA A 188 -3.85 3.84 0.56
C ALA A 188 -2.52 4.40 1.09
N LEU A 189 -1.46 3.60 1.10
CA LEU A 189 -0.12 4.02 1.50
C LEU A 189 0.34 5.25 0.69
N MET A 190 0.11 5.24 -0.63
CA MET A 190 0.49 6.37 -1.51
C MET A 190 -0.39 7.61 -1.33
N TRP A 191 -1.61 7.46 -0.81
CA TRP A 191 -2.51 8.60 -0.57
C TRP A 191 -2.23 9.30 0.76
N PHE A 192 -1.98 8.53 1.83
CA PHE A 192 -1.91 9.05 3.19
C PHE A 192 -0.50 9.38 3.67
N VAL A 193 0.54 8.77 3.08
CA VAL A 193 1.93 9.02 3.50
C VAL A 193 2.62 10.10 2.64
N LYS A 194 1.91 10.69 1.70
CA LYS A 194 2.42 11.71 0.78
C LYS A 194 2.44 13.11 1.41
N HIS A 195 3.20 13.28 2.49
CA HIS A 195 3.43 14.61 3.09
C HIS A 195 4.88 14.82 3.49
#